data_48acb81761e84624e532379a5c0caa08
#
_entry.id   48acb81761e84624e532379a5c0caa08
#
_cell.length_a   1.000
_cell.length_b   1.000
_cell.length_c   1.000
_cell.angle_alpha   90.00
_cell.angle_beta   90.00
_cell.angle_gamma   90.00
#
_symmetry.space_group_name_H-M   'P 1'
#
loop_
_entity.id
_entity.type
_entity.pdbx_description
1 polymer ?
#
loop_
_entity_poly.entity_id
_entity_poly.type
_entity_poly.pdbx_seq_one_letter_code
_entity_poly.pdbx_strand_id
1 'polypeptide(L)'
;MRILVASDLHYRLPHYDWLVRAAEDVDVVALAGDLADVVNAVPFDVQVVVLERYLVTMAQRATVLAASGNHDLDGPGDLGEQVASWLRDLRHETLRCDGASVDLDGIRFTVCPWWDGPATRDALAAQLAAAAV
;
A
#
# COMPACT_ATOMS: atom_id res chain seq x y z
N MET A 1 -10.73 -1.34 -18.20
CA MET A 1 -9.90 -1.62 -16.99
C MET A 1 -10.82 -2.02 -15.84
N ARG A 2 -10.52 -3.14 -15.15
CA ARG A 2 -11.23 -3.63 -13.96
C ARG A 2 -10.35 -3.39 -12.74
N ILE A 3 -10.89 -2.77 -11.70
CA ILE A 3 -10.16 -2.41 -10.48
C ILE A 3 -10.83 -3.10 -9.29
N LEU A 4 -10.07 -3.86 -8.53
CA LEU A 4 -10.47 -4.43 -7.25
C LEU A 4 -9.93 -3.54 -6.14
N VAL A 5 -10.79 -3.06 -5.25
CA VAL A 5 -10.40 -2.22 -4.10
C VAL A 5 -10.68 -2.98 -2.81
N ALA A 6 -9.71 -2.99 -1.91
CA ALA A 6 -9.83 -3.53 -0.56
C ALA A 6 -9.09 -2.64 0.45
N SER A 7 -9.54 -2.65 1.70
CA SER A 7 -8.91 -1.94 2.82
C SER A 7 -9.13 -2.72 4.12
N ASP A 8 -8.44 -2.31 5.19
CA ASP A 8 -8.68 -2.82 6.54
C ASP A 8 -8.53 -4.35 6.63
N LEU A 9 -7.49 -4.89 6.01
CA LEU A 9 -7.24 -6.33 5.97
C LEU A 9 -6.72 -6.87 7.30
N HIS A 10 -6.01 -6.03 8.09
CA HIS A 10 -5.55 -6.32 9.44
C HIS A 10 -4.90 -7.70 9.57
N TYR A 11 -3.97 -8.01 8.66
CA TYR A 11 -3.23 -9.28 8.65
C TYR A 11 -4.12 -10.54 8.58
N ARG A 12 -5.32 -10.45 8.03
CA ARG A 12 -6.22 -11.61 7.87
C ARG A 12 -5.85 -12.39 6.61
N LEU A 13 -4.98 -13.37 6.75
CA LEU A 13 -4.40 -14.12 5.64
C LEU A 13 -5.40 -14.78 4.70
N PRO A 14 -6.57 -15.30 5.15
CA PRO A 14 -7.59 -15.80 4.21
C PRO A 14 -8.09 -14.75 3.22
N HIS A 15 -8.13 -13.47 3.59
CA HIS A 15 -8.48 -12.39 2.67
C HIS A 15 -7.38 -12.17 1.64
N TYR A 16 -6.10 -12.24 2.05
CA TYR A 16 -4.96 -12.17 1.14
C TYR A 16 -4.94 -13.34 0.15
N ASP A 17 -5.23 -14.55 0.61
CA ASP A 17 -5.34 -15.73 -0.25
C ASP A 17 -6.43 -15.54 -1.31
N TRP A 18 -7.56 -14.93 -0.93
CA TRP A 18 -8.63 -14.60 -1.86
C TRP A 18 -8.19 -13.51 -2.85
N LEU A 19 -7.54 -12.44 -2.38
CA LEU A 19 -7.04 -11.35 -3.22
C LEU A 19 -6.04 -11.85 -4.27
N VAL A 20 -5.13 -12.74 -3.89
CA VAL A 20 -4.16 -13.34 -4.83
C VAL A 20 -4.88 -14.08 -5.97
N ARG A 21 -5.96 -14.81 -5.67
CA ARG A 21 -6.76 -15.47 -6.71
C ARG A 21 -7.54 -14.46 -7.55
N ALA A 22 -8.17 -13.48 -6.91
CA ALA A 22 -8.96 -12.46 -7.59
C ALA A 22 -8.11 -11.55 -8.50
N ALA A 23 -6.83 -11.38 -8.19
CA ALA A 23 -5.90 -10.61 -9.01
C ALA A 23 -5.74 -11.17 -10.44
N GLU A 24 -6.06 -12.45 -10.68
CA GLU A 24 -6.03 -13.05 -12.03
C GLU A 24 -7.14 -12.49 -12.94
N ASP A 25 -8.21 -11.96 -12.37
CA ASP A 25 -9.40 -11.52 -13.10
C ASP A 25 -9.54 -9.99 -13.20
N VAL A 26 -8.56 -9.24 -12.71
CA VAL A 26 -8.59 -7.77 -12.70
C VAL A 26 -7.29 -7.17 -13.26
N ASP A 27 -7.36 -5.92 -13.66
CA ASP A 27 -6.19 -5.19 -14.19
C ASP A 27 -5.40 -4.52 -13.06
N VAL A 28 -6.12 -4.08 -12.02
CA VAL A 28 -5.54 -3.35 -10.87
C VAL A 28 -6.13 -3.89 -9.58
N VAL A 29 -5.26 -4.11 -8.58
CA VAL A 29 -5.64 -4.32 -7.18
C VAL A 29 -5.19 -3.10 -6.38
N ALA A 30 -6.13 -2.36 -5.81
CA ALA A 30 -5.86 -1.19 -4.98
C ALA A 30 -6.13 -1.52 -3.51
N LEU A 31 -5.09 -1.47 -2.69
CA LEU A 31 -5.14 -1.71 -1.25
C LEU A 31 -5.03 -0.37 -0.52
N ALA A 32 -6.10 0.02 0.15
CA ALA A 32 -6.28 1.36 0.70
C ALA A 32 -6.03 1.39 2.22
N GLY A 33 -4.90 0.85 2.67
CA GLY A 33 -4.42 0.94 4.04
C GLY A 33 -4.85 -0.18 4.98
N ASP A 34 -4.22 -0.20 6.15
CA ASP A 34 -4.37 -1.18 7.22
C ASP A 34 -4.18 -2.62 6.75
N LEU A 35 -3.04 -2.85 6.11
CA LEU A 35 -2.62 -4.15 5.61
C LEU A 35 -2.17 -5.06 6.76
N ALA A 36 -1.36 -4.51 7.68
CA ALA A 36 -0.89 -5.14 8.90
C ALA A 36 -1.84 -4.87 10.08
N ASP A 37 -1.52 -5.45 11.23
CA ASP A 37 -2.27 -5.25 12.46
C ASP A 37 -1.33 -5.14 13.66
N VAL A 38 -1.17 -3.92 14.19
CA VAL A 38 -0.28 -3.63 15.32
C VAL A 38 -0.72 -4.29 16.63
N VAL A 39 -1.98 -4.71 16.74
CA VAL A 39 -2.51 -5.41 17.95
C VAL A 39 -2.57 -6.93 17.78
N ASN A 40 -2.06 -7.46 16.66
CA ASN A 40 -2.03 -8.89 16.41
C ASN A 40 -0.98 -9.60 17.28
N ALA A 41 -1.25 -10.89 17.61
CA ALA A 41 -0.30 -11.72 18.36
C ALA A 41 0.98 -12.04 17.55
N VAL A 42 0.93 -11.99 16.22
CA VAL A 42 2.10 -12.16 15.35
C VAL A 42 2.92 -10.88 15.39
N PRO A 43 4.24 -10.93 15.67
CA PRO A 43 5.11 -9.77 15.68
C PRO A 43 5.06 -9.00 14.34
N PHE A 44 5.13 -7.68 14.42
CA PHE A 44 4.96 -6.81 13.24
C PHE A 44 5.97 -7.08 12.13
N ASP A 45 7.24 -7.29 12.48
CA ASP A 45 8.30 -7.62 11.54
C ASP A 45 8.05 -8.94 10.79
N VAL A 46 7.43 -9.93 11.47
CA VAL A 46 7.01 -11.18 10.83
C VAL A 46 5.84 -10.94 9.88
N GLN A 47 4.86 -10.11 10.28
CA GLN A 47 3.77 -9.72 9.40
C GLN A 47 4.29 -9.07 8.11
N VAL A 48 5.24 -8.15 8.22
CA VAL A 48 5.85 -7.45 7.06
C VAL A 48 6.40 -8.46 6.06
N VAL A 49 7.20 -9.43 6.50
CA VAL A 49 7.76 -10.46 5.61
C VAL A 49 6.67 -11.23 4.85
N VAL A 50 5.59 -11.58 5.54
CA VAL A 50 4.47 -12.31 4.93
C VAL A 50 3.71 -11.42 3.96
N LEU A 51 3.42 -10.17 4.35
CA LEU A 51 2.67 -9.22 3.52
C LEU A 51 3.44 -8.84 2.25
N GLU A 52 4.74 -8.62 2.33
CA GLU A 52 5.58 -8.36 1.17
C GLU A 52 5.47 -9.49 0.13
N ARG A 53 5.46 -10.75 0.57
CA ARG A 53 5.27 -11.90 -0.33
C ARG A 53 3.90 -11.90 -0.99
N TYR A 54 2.83 -11.59 -0.25
CA TYR A 54 1.49 -11.46 -0.82
C TYR A 54 1.41 -10.35 -1.86
N LEU A 55 1.95 -9.17 -1.55
CA LEU A 55 1.96 -8.03 -2.47
C LEU A 55 2.71 -8.35 -3.77
N VAL A 56 3.89 -8.95 -3.67
CA VAL A 56 4.66 -9.38 -4.85
C VAL A 56 3.93 -10.47 -5.63
N THR A 57 3.29 -11.42 -4.96
CA THR A 57 2.52 -12.48 -5.63
C THR A 57 1.33 -11.91 -6.41
N MET A 58 0.60 -10.95 -5.83
CA MET A 58 -0.46 -10.23 -6.55
C MET A 58 0.10 -9.43 -7.71
N ALA A 59 1.26 -8.77 -7.53
CA ALA A 59 1.90 -7.96 -8.55
C ALA A 59 2.41 -8.77 -9.76
N GLN A 60 2.57 -10.07 -9.63
CA GLN A 60 2.84 -10.97 -10.75
C GLN A 60 1.61 -11.21 -11.65
N ARG A 61 0.42 -10.80 -11.22
CA ARG A 61 -0.87 -11.08 -11.88
C ARG A 61 -1.61 -9.82 -12.31
N ALA A 62 -1.50 -8.75 -11.56
CA ALA A 62 -2.14 -7.46 -11.81
C ALA A 62 -1.22 -6.32 -11.39
N THR A 63 -1.52 -5.09 -11.79
CA THR A 63 -0.88 -3.92 -11.17
C THR A 63 -1.41 -3.76 -9.75
N VAL A 64 -0.52 -3.68 -8.76
CA VAL A 64 -0.88 -3.48 -7.36
C VAL A 64 -0.56 -2.06 -6.93
N LEU A 65 -1.54 -1.39 -6.33
CA LEU A 65 -1.40 -0.09 -5.69
C LEU A 65 -1.61 -0.31 -4.19
N ALA A 66 -0.60 -0.08 -3.37
CA ALA A 66 -0.66 -0.37 -1.93
C ALA A 66 -0.32 0.88 -1.11
N ALA A 67 -1.33 1.47 -0.51
CA ALA A 67 -1.20 2.59 0.41
C ALA A 67 -1.15 2.10 1.85
N SER A 68 -0.40 2.81 2.70
CA SER A 68 -0.41 2.56 4.15
C SER A 68 -1.66 3.11 4.83
N GLY A 69 -2.07 2.45 5.92
CA GLY A 69 -2.94 2.96 6.95
C GLY A 69 -2.19 3.16 8.26
N ASN A 70 -2.89 3.55 9.33
CA ASN A 70 -2.24 3.77 10.62
C ASN A 70 -1.70 2.48 11.27
N HIS A 71 -2.24 1.32 10.93
CA HIS A 71 -1.74 0.02 11.41
C HIS A 71 -0.49 -0.49 10.67
N ASP A 72 -0.04 0.22 9.64
CA ASP A 72 1.12 -0.17 8.82
C ASP A 72 2.41 0.56 9.20
N LEU A 73 2.33 1.54 10.10
CA LEU A 73 3.45 2.39 10.50
C LEU A 73 4.48 1.59 11.30
N ASP A 74 5.77 1.75 10.97
CA ASP A 74 6.86 0.97 11.55
C ASP A 74 7.93 1.82 12.25
N GLY A 75 7.89 3.12 12.12
CA GLY A 75 8.84 4.01 12.78
C GLY A 75 8.88 5.41 12.19
N PRO A 76 9.72 6.29 12.75
CA PRO A 76 9.84 7.67 12.28
C PRO A 76 10.52 7.74 10.92
N GLY A 77 9.96 8.56 10.02
CA GLY A 77 10.57 8.92 8.75
C GLY A 77 11.45 10.17 8.86
N ASP A 78 11.87 10.69 7.70
CA ASP A 78 12.79 11.85 7.60
C ASP A 78 12.21 13.14 8.24
N LEU A 79 10.88 13.24 8.33
CA LEU A 79 10.19 14.38 8.93
C LEU A 79 9.93 14.21 10.44
N GLY A 80 10.40 13.09 11.05
CA GLY A 80 10.25 12.79 12.46
C GLY A 80 8.88 12.22 12.86
N GLU A 81 7.94 12.14 11.96
CA GLU A 81 6.63 11.52 12.14
C GLU A 81 6.64 10.06 11.67
N GLN A 82 5.68 9.26 12.14
CA GLN A 82 5.61 7.84 11.81
C GLN A 82 5.28 7.61 10.32
N VAL A 83 5.92 6.62 9.73
CA VAL A 83 5.71 6.20 8.34
C VAL A 83 5.71 4.67 8.25
N ALA A 84 5.23 4.13 7.12
CA ALA A 84 5.35 2.71 6.76
C ALA A 84 6.57 2.53 5.85
N SER A 85 7.77 2.48 6.42
CA SER A 85 9.00 2.42 5.63
C SER A 85 9.10 1.13 4.83
N TRP A 86 8.65 0.01 5.40
CA TRP A 86 8.62 -1.28 4.74
C TRP A 86 7.83 -1.25 3.42
N LEU A 87 6.69 -0.58 3.42
CA LEU A 87 5.85 -0.46 2.24
C LEU A 87 6.44 0.53 1.23
N ARG A 88 6.90 1.67 1.69
CA ARG A 88 7.55 2.68 0.84
C ARG A 88 8.78 2.13 0.12
N ASP A 89 9.54 1.25 0.77
CA ASP A 89 10.80 0.74 0.24
C ASP A 89 10.62 -0.54 -0.60
N LEU A 90 9.44 -1.16 -0.59
CA LEU A 90 9.15 -2.35 -1.39
C LEU A 90 9.13 -2.01 -2.88
N ARG A 91 9.79 -2.84 -3.69
CA ARG A 91 9.93 -2.64 -5.14
C ARG A 91 9.53 -3.89 -5.92
N HIS A 92 8.71 -3.67 -6.93
CA HIS A 92 8.41 -4.66 -7.98
C HIS A 92 7.94 -3.91 -9.24
N GLU A 93 8.09 -4.52 -10.41
CA GLU A 93 7.77 -3.88 -11.69
C GLU A 93 6.33 -3.38 -11.78
N THR A 94 5.38 -4.13 -11.26
CA THR A 94 3.94 -3.86 -11.31
C THR A 94 3.35 -3.48 -9.94
N LEU A 95 4.20 -3.12 -8.96
CA LEU A 95 3.78 -2.66 -7.64
C LEU A 95 4.09 -1.18 -7.47
N ARG A 96 3.11 -0.43 -6.98
CA ARG A 96 3.27 0.98 -6.61
C ARG A 96 2.81 1.15 -5.17
N CYS A 97 3.69 1.66 -4.34
CA CYS A 97 3.45 1.87 -2.93
C CYS A 97 3.45 3.36 -2.57
N ASP A 98 3.36 3.66 -1.28
CA ASP A 98 3.34 5.01 -0.72
C ASP A 98 4.23 6.00 -1.47
N GLY A 99 3.64 7.12 -1.87
CA GLY A 99 4.31 8.20 -2.57
C GLY A 99 4.44 8.02 -4.08
N ALA A 100 4.08 6.85 -4.62
CA ALA A 100 4.16 6.60 -6.06
C ALA A 100 2.95 7.14 -6.83
N SER A 101 3.17 7.45 -8.12
CA SER A 101 2.11 7.69 -9.09
C SER A 101 2.35 6.85 -10.33
N VAL A 102 1.27 6.46 -11.01
CA VAL A 102 1.31 5.69 -12.25
C VAL A 102 0.13 6.06 -13.15
N ASP A 103 0.39 6.10 -14.45
CA ASP A 103 -0.66 6.30 -15.45
C ASP A 103 -1.01 4.94 -16.07
N LEU A 104 -2.29 4.56 -15.98
CA LEU A 104 -2.83 3.32 -16.52
C LEU A 104 -4.08 3.65 -17.34
N ASP A 105 -4.10 3.27 -18.60
CA ASP A 105 -5.23 3.51 -19.52
C ASP A 105 -5.73 4.97 -19.52
N GLY A 106 -4.80 5.94 -19.42
CA GLY A 106 -5.13 7.37 -19.40
C GLY A 106 -5.65 7.89 -18.05
N ILE A 107 -5.65 7.06 -17.01
CA ILE A 107 -6.02 7.45 -15.64
C ILE A 107 -4.75 7.52 -14.79
N ARG A 108 -4.56 8.64 -14.10
CA ARG A 108 -3.48 8.77 -13.12
C ARG A 108 -3.93 8.28 -11.76
N PHE A 109 -3.19 7.32 -11.22
CA PHE A 109 -3.31 6.83 -9.85
C PHE A 109 -2.18 7.40 -9.00
N THR A 110 -2.51 7.92 -7.83
CA THR A 110 -1.54 8.39 -6.83
C THR A 110 -1.75 7.61 -5.55
N VAL A 111 -0.69 6.93 -5.10
CA VAL A 111 -0.72 6.14 -3.88
C VAL A 111 -0.35 7.05 -2.70
N CYS A 112 -1.36 7.40 -1.92
CA CYS A 112 -1.25 8.34 -0.82
C CYS A 112 -0.92 7.61 0.49
N PRO A 113 0.22 7.89 1.14
CA PRO A 113 0.53 7.30 2.44
C PRO A 113 -0.41 7.81 3.53
N TRP A 114 -0.52 7.05 4.62
CA TRP A 114 -1.11 7.59 5.85
C TRP A 114 -0.30 8.80 6.34
N TRP A 115 -0.97 9.82 6.83
CA TRP A 115 -0.31 10.97 7.44
C TRP A 115 -0.48 10.93 8.96
N ASP A 116 0.65 10.97 9.68
CA ASP A 116 0.70 10.83 11.13
C ASP A 116 0.56 12.17 11.86
N GLY A 117 1.05 13.23 11.23
CA GLY A 117 1.04 14.57 11.80
C GLY A 117 1.09 15.68 10.75
N PRO A 118 1.36 16.94 11.18
CA PRO A 118 1.32 18.09 10.28
C PRO A 118 2.31 18.00 9.11
N ALA A 119 3.54 17.51 9.36
CA ALA A 119 4.57 17.46 8.34
C ALA A 119 4.27 16.40 7.26
N THR A 120 3.82 15.21 7.65
CA THR A 120 3.42 14.18 6.68
C THR A 120 2.14 14.57 5.95
N ARG A 121 1.21 15.25 6.59
CA ARG A 121 0.03 15.82 5.93
C ARG A 121 0.40 16.84 4.86
N ASP A 122 1.31 17.75 5.17
CA ASP A 122 1.72 18.79 4.22
C ASP A 122 2.52 18.18 3.05
N ALA A 123 3.32 17.15 3.31
CA ALA A 123 3.99 16.38 2.26
C ALA A 123 2.99 15.66 1.34
N LEU A 124 1.92 15.08 1.89
CA LEU A 124 0.84 14.48 1.11
C LEU A 124 0.12 15.51 0.25
N ALA A 125 -0.18 16.69 0.79
CA ALA A 125 -0.80 17.77 0.03
C ALA A 125 0.07 18.21 -1.16
N ALA A 126 1.39 18.30 -0.95
CA ALA A 126 2.35 18.61 -2.02
C ALA A 126 2.40 17.50 -3.08
N GLN A 127 2.35 16.23 -2.68
CA GLN A 127 2.30 15.09 -3.60
C GLN A 127 1.06 15.15 -4.49
N LEU A 128 -0.11 15.40 -3.90
CA LEU A 128 -1.38 15.51 -4.63
C LEU A 128 -1.36 16.70 -5.59
N ALA A 129 -0.83 17.85 -5.17
CA ALA A 129 -0.70 19.01 -6.03
C ALA A 129 0.23 18.75 -7.24
N ALA A 130 1.33 18.02 -7.03
CA ALA A 130 2.25 17.64 -8.11
C ALA A 130 1.65 16.57 -9.05
N ALA A 131 0.72 15.74 -8.58
CA ALA A 131 0.05 14.72 -9.38
C ALA A 131 -1.12 15.29 -10.20
N ALA A 132 -1.69 16.42 -9.78
CA ALA A 132 -2.76 17.13 -10.49
C ALA A 132 -2.16 17.87 -11.69
N VAL A 133 -2.30 17.29 -12.85
CA VAL A 133 -1.82 17.88 -14.13
C VAL A 133 -2.99 18.32 -14.99
#